data_d2707e19797db0ba8536739096f8918f
#
_entry.id   d2707e19797db0ba8536739096f8918f
#
_cell.length_a   1.000
_cell.length_b   1.000
_cell.length_c   1.000
_cell.angle_alpha   90.00
_cell.angle_beta   90.00
_cell.angle_gamma   90.00
#
_symmetry.space_group_name_H-M   'P 1'
#
loop_
_entity.id
_entity.type
_entity.pdbx_description
1 polymer ?
#
loop_
_entity_poly.entity_id
_entity_poly.type
_entity_poly.pdbx_seq_one_letter_code
_entity_poly.pdbx_strand_id
1 'polypeptide(L)'
;RRGALSETPLAELIPDAVDEVGGPTILATFTVIAALLPMAFVSGLMGPYMSPIPINASMGMLISLAIAFIVTPWLALKLLKPQGAGHGEEQGETRALRLFRGVIGPFLGGAKGGAARMTLYTGILVLILGAVSLAGLKLVVLKMLPFDNKSELQIVVDMPTGTPLEHTSGVLQEMGSYLATVAEVTDYQAYAGTSAPINFNGLVRQYSLRQSPELGDIQVNLADKHQRSRQSHEIALAVRPPLEAIARHHGASLKVVEVPPGPPVQAPIVAEVYGPDYAGQIAVAQKLRADFIAAPDIVDVDASIDEAAPKLRLRVDRAKAALMGVAQGDIVAAIRIGLAGEDVTPLHESGAKYEVPVRVSLPPEQASRVESLLRLKVRAAGGNLIPLSELVFAEKLAREQTVYHKDLLPVVYVVGDMAGKLDSPLYGMFEIRSRIMGKPLAQGGSLGEYFISQPDDAYAGYAIKWDGEWQVTYETFRDMGLAYGVGLILIYLLVVAQFKSYLVPLIIMAPIPLT
;
A
#
# COMPACT_ATOMS: atom_id res chain seq x y z
N ARG A 1 -56.57 -3.63 16.27
CA ARG A 1 -56.24 -4.36 17.51
C ARG A 1 -56.29 -3.52 18.79
N ARG A 2 -56.37 -2.18 18.71
CA ARG A 2 -56.54 -1.31 19.91
C ARG A 2 -57.78 -1.66 20.75
N GLY A 3 -58.81 -2.25 20.15
CA GLY A 3 -60.03 -2.69 20.85
C GLY A 3 -59.85 -4.01 21.60
N ALA A 4 -58.91 -4.88 21.18
CA ALA A 4 -58.66 -6.17 21.83
C ALA A 4 -57.77 -6.05 23.09
N LEU A 5 -57.08 -4.91 23.26
CA LEU A 5 -56.20 -4.66 24.44
C LEU A 5 -56.95 -4.53 25.77
N SER A 6 -58.28 -4.37 25.73
CA SER A 6 -59.10 -4.27 26.95
C SER A 6 -59.63 -5.61 27.48
N GLU A 7 -59.61 -6.68 26.69
CA GLU A 7 -60.27 -7.95 27.05
C GLU A 7 -59.30 -9.15 27.09
N THR A 8 -58.15 -9.07 26.37
CA THR A 8 -57.21 -10.20 26.26
C THR A 8 -55.97 -9.97 27.15
N PRO A 9 -55.48 -10.97 27.91
CA PRO A 9 -54.26 -10.87 28.70
C PRO A 9 -53.04 -10.56 27.80
N LEU A 10 -52.14 -9.70 28.26
CA LEU A 10 -50.90 -9.35 27.52
C LEU A 10 -50.08 -10.58 27.15
N ALA A 11 -50.14 -11.65 27.96
CA ALA A 11 -49.48 -12.91 27.72
C ALA A 11 -49.95 -13.64 26.46
N GLU A 12 -51.21 -13.46 26.05
CA GLU A 12 -51.76 -14.04 24.82
C GLU A 12 -51.62 -13.06 23.62
N LEU A 13 -51.66 -11.79 23.88
CA LEU A 13 -51.60 -10.76 22.83
C LEU A 13 -50.18 -10.57 22.27
N ILE A 14 -49.15 -10.66 23.09
CA ILE A 14 -47.77 -10.41 22.68
C ILE A 14 -47.24 -11.48 21.71
N PRO A 15 -47.45 -12.79 21.91
CA PRO A 15 -47.09 -13.80 20.93
C PRO A 15 -47.72 -13.56 19.55
N ASP A 16 -49.03 -13.28 19.51
CA ASP A 16 -49.74 -12.98 18.27
C ASP A 16 -49.16 -11.73 17.54
N ALA A 17 -48.79 -10.71 18.31
CA ALA A 17 -48.19 -9.50 17.75
C ALA A 17 -46.78 -9.78 17.22
N VAL A 18 -45.99 -10.64 17.90
CA VAL A 18 -44.68 -11.06 17.44
C VAL A 18 -44.81 -11.91 16.18
N ASP A 19 -45.78 -12.79 16.09
CA ASP A 19 -45.98 -13.65 14.91
C ASP A 19 -46.35 -12.83 13.67
N GLU A 20 -47.17 -11.78 13.85
CA GLU A 20 -47.57 -10.88 12.76
C GLU A 20 -46.38 -10.11 12.15
N VAL A 21 -45.43 -9.60 12.97
CA VAL A 21 -44.28 -8.84 12.50
C VAL A 21 -43.02 -9.70 12.30
N GLY A 22 -43.05 -10.94 12.76
CA GLY A 22 -41.91 -11.83 12.78
C GLY A 22 -41.36 -12.18 11.40
N GLY A 23 -42.26 -12.61 10.50
CA GLY A 23 -41.88 -12.95 9.12
C GLY A 23 -41.17 -11.81 8.39
N PRO A 24 -41.72 -10.59 8.31
CA PRO A 24 -41.05 -9.44 7.71
C PRO A 24 -39.71 -9.08 8.37
N THR A 25 -39.61 -9.20 9.69
CA THR A 25 -38.36 -8.86 10.43
C THR A 25 -37.26 -9.89 10.15
N ILE A 26 -37.60 -11.17 10.12
CA ILE A 26 -36.66 -12.24 9.75
C ILE A 26 -36.17 -12.03 8.32
N LEU A 27 -37.09 -11.79 7.37
CA LEU A 27 -36.72 -11.51 5.99
C LEU A 27 -35.79 -10.30 5.85
N ALA A 28 -36.13 -9.19 6.52
CA ALA A 28 -35.29 -7.98 6.49
C ALA A 28 -33.87 -8.27 7.01
N THR A 29 -33.74 -9.03 8.10
CA THR A 29 -32.43 -9.43 8.63
C THR A 29 -31.65 -10.30 7.63
N PHE A 30 -32.29 -11.32 7.07
CA PHE A 30 -31.62 -12.18 6.09
C PHE A 30 -31.29 -11.46 4.77
N THR A 31 -32.08 -10.49 4.34
CA THR A 31 -31.76 -9.69 3.15
C THR A 31 -30.54 -8.80 3.37
N VAL A 32 -30.36 -8.23 4.56
CA VAL A 32 -29.14 -7.47 4.90
C VAL A 32 -27.93 -8.39 4.97
N ILE A 33 -28.05 -9.57 5.60
CA ILE A 33 -26.97 -10.55 5.64
C ILE A 33 -26.62 -11.02 4.23
N ALA A 34 -27.60 -11.32 3.39
CA ALA A 34 -27.38 -11.74 2.00
C ALA A 34 -26.72 -10.64 1.14
N ALA A 35 -26.96 -9.37 1.46
CA ALA A 35 -26.30 -8.26 0.80
C ALA A 35 -24.82 -8.13 1.17
N LEU A 36 -24.51 -8.34 2.46
CA LEU A 36 -23.17 -8.09 3.00
C LEU A 36 -22.24 -9.32 2.93
N LEU A 37 -22.78 -10.52 3.17
CA LEU A 37 -21.97 -11.73 3.29
C LEU A 37 -21.08 -12.04 2.08
N PRO A 38 -21.49 -11.82 0.81
CA PRO A 38 -20.63 -12.06 -0.34
C PRO A 38 -19.35 -11.22 -0.32
N MET A 39 -19.33 -10.06 0.33
CA MET A 39 -18.13 -9.25 0.49
C MET A 39 -17.04 -9.94 1.34
N ALA A 40 -17.39 -10.94 2.15
CA ALA A 40 -16.41 -11.73 2.89
C ALA A 40 -15.51 -12.60 1.99
N PHE A 41 -15.89 -12.77 0.72
CA PHE A 41 -15.15 -13.55 -0.27
C PHE A 41 -14.30 -12.69 -1.21
N VAL A 42 -14.12 -11.40 -0.91
CA VAL A 42 -13.17 -10.53 -1.63
C VAL A 42 -11.77 -11.12 -1.48
N SER A 43 -11.09 -11.29 -2.60
CA SER A 43 -9.75 -11.88 -2.67
C SER A 43 -8.64 -10.83 -2.62
N GLY A 44 -7.39 -11.26 -2.81
CA GLY A 44 -6.23 -10.38 -2.86
C GLY A 44 -5.89 -9.72 -1.51
N LEU A 45 -5.12 -8.65 -1.59
CA LEU A 45 -4.60 -7.95 -0.42
C LEU A 45 -5.70 -7.26 0.42
N MET A 46 -6.85 -6.89 -0.20
CA MET A 46 -7.97 -6.27 0.51
C MET A 46 -8.86 -7.26 1.27
N GLY A 47 -8.81 -8.55 0.95
CA GLY A 47 -9.63 -9.58 1.60
C GLY A 47 -9.59 -9.53 3.13
N PRO A 48 -8.40 -9.62 3.76
CA PRO A 48 -8.28 -9.55 5.23
C PRO A 48 -8.81 -8.26 5.86
N TYR A 49 -8.77 -7.15 5.13
CA TYR A 49 -9.28 -5.85 5.62
C TYR A 49 -10.80 -5.75 5.51
N MET A 50 -11.39 -6.34 4.49
CA MET A 50 -12.82 -6.22 4.21
C MET A 50 -13.66 -7.30 4.86
N SER A 51 -13.17 -8.53 4.99
CA SER A 51 -13.92 -9.66 5.53
C SER A 51 -14.47 -9.49 6.95
N PRO A 52 -13.81 -8.79 7.90
CA PRO A 52 -14.38 -8.56 9.22
C PRO A 52 -15.68 -7.75 9.20
N ILE A 53 -15.88 -6.86 8.23
CA ILE A 53 -17.06 -5.99 8.13
C ILE A 53 -18.34 -6.80 7.94
N PRO A 54 -18.49 -7.62 6.87
CA PRO A 54 -19.69 -8.42 6.66
C PRO A 54 -19.88 -9.50 7.73
N ILE A 55 -18.80 -10.08 8.25
CA ILE A 55 -18.88 -11.10 9.30
C ILE A 55 -19.45 -10.50 10.58
N ASN A 56 -18.87 -9.39 11.07
CA ASN A 56 -19.33 -8.74 12.29
C ASN A 56 -20.73 -8.15 12.14
N ALA A 57 -21.05 -7.54 10.99
CA ALA A 57 -22.37 -7.02 10.72
C ALA A 57 -23.42 -8.15 10.69
N SER A 58 -23.14 -9.27 10.04
CA SER A 58 -24.03 -10.44 10.00
C SER A 58 -24.26 -11.03 11.38
N MET A 59 -23.20 -11.17 12.19
CA MET A 59 -23.29 -11.61 13.59
C MET A 59 -24.14 -10.62 14.42
N GLY A 60 -23.90 -9.33 14.29
CA GLY A 60 -24.68 -8.30 14.96
C GLY A 60 -26.16 -8.33 14.59
N MET A 61 -26.48 -8.54 13.31
CA MET A 61 -27.85 -8.69 12.83
C MET A 61 -28.54 -9.94 13.40
N LEU A 62 -27.85 -11.08 13.49
CA LEU A 62 -28.40 -12.30 14.11
C LEU A 62 -28.66 -12.11 15.60
N ILE A 63 -27.72 -11.49 16.32
CA ILE A 63 -27.90 -11.17 17.75
C ILE A 63 -29.07 -10.20 17.94
N SER A 64 -29.17 -9.17 17.09
CA SER A 64 -30.27 -8.21 17.12
C SER A 64 -31.61 -8.89 16.88
N LEU A 65 -31.68 -9.85 15.93
CA LEU A 65 -32.87 -10.65 15.67
C LEU A 65 -33.26 -11.49 16.90
N ALA A 66 -32.29 -12.14 17.54
CA ALA A 66 -32.51 -12.92 18.77
C ALA A 66 -33.04 -12.03 19.91
N ILE A 67 -32.49 -10.83 20.09
CA ILE A 67 -32.96 -9.86 21.07
C ILE A 67 -34.40 -9.42 20.75
N ALA A 68 -34.71 -9.16 19.47
CA ALA A 68 -36.05 -8.73 19.04
C ALA A 68 -37.12 -9.80 19.34
N PHE A 69 -36.79 -11.09 19.23
CA PHE A 69 -37.76 -12.17 19.46
C PHE A 69 -37.77 -12.72 20.88
N ILE A 70 -36.72 -12.57 21.65
CA ILE A 70 -36.61 -13.10 23.02
C ILE A 70 -36.77 -11.99 24.06
N VAL A 71 -35.91 -10.98 23.99
CA VAL A 71 -35.81 -9.95 25.03
C VAL A 71 -36.94 -8.94 24.93
N THR A 72 -37.26 -8.48 23.70
CA THR A 72 -38.28 -7.43 23.50
C THR A 72 -39.68 -7.90 23.92
N PRO A 73 -40.19 -9.10 23.55
CA PRO A 73 -41.47 -9.61 24.03
C PRO A 73 -41.52 -9.82 25.54
N TRP A 74 -40.40 -10.33 26.13
CA TRP A 74 -40.29 -10.52 27.56
C TRP A 74 -40.32 -9.18 28.34
N LEU A 75 -39.64 -8.15 27.84
CA LEU A 75 -39.71 -6.81 28.41
C LEU A 75 -41.11 -6.19 28.24
N ALA A 76 -41.75 -6.43 27.11
CA ALA A 76 -43.12 -5.95 26.87
C ALA A 76 -44.08 -6.55 27.88
N LEU A 77 -43.98 -7.86 28.19
CA LEU A 77 -44.77 -8.50 29.24
C LEU A 77 -44.57 -7.86 30.63
N LYS A 78 -43.33 -7.40 30.93
CA LYS A 78 -43.02 -6.84 32.26
C LYS A 78 -43.31 -5.33 32.39
N LEU A 79 -43.09 -4.58 31.32
CA LEU A 79 -43.09 -3.12 31.37
C LEU A 79 -44.37 -2.47 30.82
N LEU A 80 -45.08 -3.16 29.89
CA LEU A 80 -46.31 -2.62 29.35
C LEU A 80 -47.44 -2.73 30.39
N LYS A 81 -48.06 -1.61 30.70
CA LYS A 81 -49.30 -1.56 31.49
C LYS A 81 -50.47 -1.48 30.54
N PRO A 82 -51.58 -2.26 30.78
CA PRO A 82 -52.79 -2.11 29.98
C PRO A 82 -53.27 -0.67 30.10
N GLN A 83 -53.19 0.10 29.04
CA GLN A 83 -53.84 1.38 28.97
C GLN A 83 -55.27 1.13 28.50
N GLY A 84 -56.26 1.55 29.28
CA GLY A 84 -57.65 1.52 28.88
C GLY A 84 -57.86 2.24 27.56
N ALA A 85 -58.86 1.80 26.79
CA ALA A 85 -59.22 2.33 25.48
C ALA A 85 -59.47 3.85 25.52
N GLY A 86 -58.38 4.60 25.39
CA GLY A 86 -58.50 6.04 25.09
C GLY A 86 -59.03 6.19 23.65
N HIS A 87 -60.08 6.91 23.50
CA HIS A 87 -60.65 7.27 22.21
C HIS A 87 -59.55 7.85 21.32
N GLY A 88 -59.20 7.14 20.26
CA GLY A 88 -58.32 7.68 19.23
C GLY A 88 -59.06 8.81 18.55
N GLU A 89 -58.74 10.05 18.93
CA GLU A 89 -59.06 11.20 18.10
C GLU A 89 -58.48 10.91 16.71
N GLU A 90 -59.34 11.02 15.68
CA GLU A 90 -58.93 11.13 14.29
C GLU A 90 -57.93 12.29 14.20
N GLN A 91 -56.65 11.96 14.27
CA GLN A 91 -55.59 12.95 14.06
C GLN A 91 -55.75 13.48 12.64
N GLY A 92 -56.26 14.71 12.55
CA GLY A 92 -56.32 15.44 11.30
C GLY A 92 -54.98 15.40 10.57
N GLU A 93 -54.97 15.47 9.26
CA GLU A 93 -53.78 15.34 8.41
C GLU A 93 -52.58 16.10 8.98
N THR A 94 -51.57 15.34 9.44
CA THR A 94 -50.32 15.89 9.97
C THR A 94 -49.65 16.75 8.88
N ARG A 95 -49.00 17.86 9.26
CA ARG A 95 -48.29 18.73 8.31
C ARG A 95 -47.32 17.93 7.44
N ALA A 96 -46.68 16.90 8.00
CA ALA A 96 -45.80 15.97 7.27
C ALA A 96 -46.55 15.19 6.18
N LEU A 97 -47.76 14.70 6.45
CA LEU A 97 -48.57 13.98 5.46
C LEU A 97 -49.01 14.87 4.29
N ARG A 98 -49.37 16.14 4.57
CA ARG A 98 -49.68 17.13 3.53
C ARG A 98 -48.47 17.44 2.63
N LEU A 99 -47.28 17.63 3.24
CA LEU A 99 -46.03 17.83 2.50
C LEU A 99 -45.73 16.63 1.61
N PHE A 100 -45.81 15.44 2.17
CA PHE A 100 -45.53 14.17 1.46
C PHE A 100 -46.50 13.95 0.29
N ARG A 101 -47.82 14.21 0.51
CA ARG A 101 -48.83 14.12 -0.54
C ARG A 101 -48.62 15.18 -1.63
N GLY A 102 -48.17 16.38 -1.27
CA GLY A 102 -47.82 17.44 -2.22
C GLY A 102 -46.65 17.10 -3.11
N VAL A 103 -45.62 16.47 -2.56
CA VAL A 103 -44.40 16.07 -3.29
C VAL A 103 -44.63 14.83 -4.16
N ILE A 104 -45.29 13.80 -3.65
CA ILE A 104 -45.46 12.52 -4.36
C ILE A 104 -46.72 12.50 -5.26
N GLY A 105 -47.74 13.26 -4.90
CA GLY A 105 -49.01 13.29 -5.64
C GLY A 105 -48.88 13.47 -7.15
N PRO A 106 -48.09 14.42 -7.66
CA PRO A 106 -47.88 14.62 -9.10
C PRO A 106 -47.34 13.39 -9.85
N PHE A 107 -46.54 12.56 -9.17
CA PHE A 107 -45.92 11.35 -9.76
C PHE A 107 -46.88 10.15 -9.79
N LEU A 108 -47.90 10.12 -8.91
CA LEU A 108 -48.90 9.05 -8.80
C LEU A 108 -50.12 9.25 -9.74
N GLY A 109 -50.23 10.40 -10.37
CA GLY A 109 -51.39 10.84 -11.13
C GLY A 109 -51.64 10.13 -12.48
N GLY A 110 -51.59 8.82 -12.58
CA GLY A 110 -51.96 8.02 -13.76
C GLY A 110 -51.43 8.57 -15.10
N ALA A 111 -52.27 8.71 -16.12
CA ALA A 111 -51.84 9.24 -17.43
C ALA A 111 -51.45 10.73 -17.41
N LYS A 112 -52.00 11.54 -16.50
CA LYS A 112 -51.67 12.96 -16.34
C LYS A 112 -50.33 13.17 -15.61
N GLY A 113 -49.79 12.16 -14.92
CA GLY A 113 -48.49 12.20 -14.25
C GLY A 113 -47.27 11.88 -15.15
N GLY A 114 -47.48 11.61 -16.44
CA GLY A 114 -46.41 11.22 -17.35
C GLY A 114 -45.28 12.27 -17.46
N ALA A 115 -45.65 13.54 -17.60
CA ALA A 115 -44.67 14.63 -17.67
C ALA A 115 -43.87 14.78 -16.37
N ALA A 116 -44.51 14.69 -15.21
CA ALA A 116 -43.84 14.76 -13.91
C ALA A 116 -42.85 13.62 -13.72
N ARG A 117 -43.22 12.40 -14.10
CA ARG A 117 -42.31 11.23 -14.08
C ARG A 117 -41.12 11.39 -15.02
N MET A 118 -41.36 11.89 -16.24
CA MET A 118 -40.29 12.17 -17.20
C MET A 118 -39.30 13.21 -16.63
N THR A 119 -39.83 14.31 -16.05
CA THR A 119 -38.99 15.32 -15.39
C THR A 119 -38.18 14.74 -14.24
N LEU A 120 -38.77 13.84 -13.43
CA LEU A 120 -38.07 13.16 -12.35
C LEU A 120 -36.92 12.29 -12.89
N TYR A 121 -37.18 11.42 -13.88
CA TYR A 121 -36.14 10.56 -14.47
C TYR A 121 -35.03 11.37 -15.15
N THR A 122 -35.40 12.44 -15.87
CA THR A 122 -34.39 13.32 -16.48
C THR A 122 -33.58 14.04 -15.39
N GLY A 123 -34.21 14.50 -14.33
CA GLY A 123 -33.53 15.13 -13.20
C GLY A 123 -32.55 14.17 -12.50
N ILE A 124 -32.97 12.93 -12.24
CA ILE A 124 -32.12 11.89 -11.69
C ILE A 124 -30.92 11.61 -12.63
N LEU A 125 -31.19 11.44 -13.92
CA LEU A 125 -30.12 11.18 -14.90
C LEU A 125 -29.11 12.34 -14.94
N VAL A 126 -29.56 13.58 -14.95
CA VAL A 126 -28.72 14.77 -14.92
C VAL A 126 -27.89 14.83 -13.64
N LEU A 127 -28.47 14.49 -12.49
CA LEU A 127 -27.74 14.44 -11.21
C LEU A 127 -26.66 13.35 -11.23
N ILE A 128 -26.96 12.15 -11.74
CA ILE A 128 -25.99 11.06 -11.86
C ILE A 128 -24.84 11.47 -12.80
N LEU A 129 -25.16 11.99 -13.99
CA LEU A 129 -24.13 12.45 -14.93
C LEU A 129 -23.34 13.62 -14.35
N GLY A 130 -23.98 14.53 -13.62
CA GLY A 130 -23.33 15.60 -12.88
C GLY A 130 -22.34 15.07 -11.83
N ALA A 131 -22.78 14.11 -11.02
CA ALA A 131 -21.92 13.48 -10.01
C ALA A 131 -20.70 12.77 -10.63
N VAL A 132 -20.90 12.01 -11.70
CA VAL A 132 -19.81 11.34 -12.42
C VAL A 132 -18.85 12.36 -13.05
N SER A 133 -19.39 13.46 -13.59
CA SER A 133 -18.56 14.51 -14.20
C SER A 133 -17.63 15.20 -13.19
N LEU A 134 -17.99 15.27 -11.91
CA LEU A 134 -17.13 15.85 -10.86
C LEU A 134 -15.82 15.09 -10.72
N ALA A 135 -15.82 13.77 -10.86
CA ALA A 135 -14.61 12.96 -10.86
C ALA A 135 -13.75 13.19 -12.12
N GLY A 136 -14.41 13.30 -13.30
CA GLY A 136 -13.71 13.62 -14.56
C GLY A 136 -13.10 15.03 -14.57
N LEU A 137 -13.77 16.00 -13.97
CA LEU A 137 -13.29 17.37 -13.79
C LEU A 137 -12.27 17.52 -12.66
N LYS A 138 -11.93 16.42 -11.96
CA LYS A 138 -10.98 16.40 -10.83
C LYS A 138 -11.42 17.28 -9.64
N LEU A 139 -12.71 17.59 -9.52
CA LEU A 139 -13.29 18.32 -8.38
C LEU A 139 -13.53 17.38 -7.20
N VAL A 140 -13.74 16.10 -7.47
CA VAL A 140 -13.76 15.01 -6.49
C VAL A 140 -12.63 14.06 -6.85
N VAL A 141 -11.72 13.83 -5.90
CA VAL A 141 -10.56 12.96 -6.10
C VAL A 141 -10.97 11.51 -5.86
N LEU A 142 -10.76 10.66 -6.88
CA LEU A 142 -10.93 9.22 -6.74
C LEU A 142 -9.70 8.65 -6.05
N LYS A 143 -9.84 8.29 -4.77
CA LYS A 143 -8.80 7.64 -3.95
C LYS A 143 -9.43 6.47 -3.21
N MET A 144 -8.77 5.33 -3.19
CA MET A 144 -9.31 4.13 -2.55
C MET A 144 -9.33 4.28 -1.02
N LEU A 145 -8.24 4.76 -0.45
CA LEU A 145 -8.10 5.00 0.99
C LEU A 145 -7.44 6.36 1.24
N PRO A 146 -7.95 7.17 2.18
CA PRO A 146 -7.27 8.40 2.60
C PRO A 146 -6.00 8.05 3.40
N PHE A 147 -5.05 8.98 3.48
CA PHE A 147 -3.89 8.84 4.37
C PHE A 147 -4.36 8.68 5.82
N ASP A 148 -3.72 7.76 6.54
CA ASP A 148 -3.96 7.58 7.96
C ASP A 148 -3.05 8.52 8.76
N ASN A 149 -3.59 9.13 9.80
CA ASN A 149 -2.85 10.05 10.66
C ASN A 149 -2.00 9.26 11.67
N LYS A 150 -0.80 8.84 11.25
CA LYS A 150 0.17 8.09 12.06
C LYS A 150 1.09 9.01 12.84
N SER A 151 1.69 8.49 13.93
CA SER A 151 2.66 9.23 14.72
C SER A 151 4.11 8.89 14.35
N GLU A 152 4.33 8.48 13.11
CA GLU A 152 5.65 8.15 12.58
C GLU A 152 5.74 8.44 11.09
N LEU A 153 6.95 8.70 10.62
CA LEU A 153 7.33 8.73 9.22
C LEU A 153 8.79 8.29 9.07
N GLN A 154 9.18 7.85 7.89
CA GLN A 154 10.55 7.41 7.60
C GLN A 154 11.16 8.25 6.48
N ILE A 155 12.41 8.65 6.67
CA ILE A 155 13.21 9.31 5.65
C ILE A 155 14.23 8.29 5.15
N VAL A 156 14.22 8.03 3.86
CA VAL A 156 15.16 7.10 3.20
C VAL A 156 16.11 7.92 2.34
N VAL A 157 17.41 7.70 2.54
CA VAL A 157 18.47 8.48 1.88
C VAL A 157 19.40 7.54 1.13
N ASP A 158 19.58 7.81 -0.16
CA ASP A 158 20.52 7.13 -1.03
C ASP A 158 21.58 8.13 -1.49
N MET A 159 22.78 7.99 -0.95
CA MET A 159 23.95 8.78 -1.40
C MET A 159 24.51 8.18 -2.71
N PRO A 160 25.27 8.95 -3.49
CA PRO A 160 25.96 8.43 -4.67
C PRO A 160 26.80 7.18 -4.32
N THR A 161 26.78 6.19 -5.20
CA THR A 161 27.53 4.94 -5.00
C THR A 161 29.01 5.17 -4.70
N GLY A 162 29.53 4.55 -3.65
CA GLY A 162 30.90 4.72 -3.18
C GLY A 162 31.09 5.85 -2.16
N THR A 163 30.02 6.50 -1.72
CA THR A 163 30.08 7.49 -0.62
C THR A 163 30.50 6.77 0.67
N PRO A 164 31.50 7.29 1.41
CA PRO A 164 31.92 6.70 2.68
C PRO A 164 30.85 6.90 3.77
N LEU A 165 30.83 5.97 4.73
CA LEU A 165 29.86 5.93 5.83
C LEU A 165 29.80 7.25 6.63
N GLU A 166 30.97 7.85 6.85
CA GLU A 166 31.12 9.10 7.62
C GLU A 166 30.37 10.27 6.94
N HIS A 167 30.42 10.31 5.60
CA HIS A 167 29.69 11.34 4.84
C HIS A 167 28.18 11.09 4.92
N THR A 168 27.74 9.86 4.70
CA THR A 168 26.32 9.47 4.86
C THR A 168 25.82 9.82 6.27
N SER A 169 26.59 9.49 7.30
CA SER A 169 26.27 9.85 8.70
C SER A 169 26.17 11.37 8.90
N GLY A 170 27.08 12.15 8.30
CA GLY A 170 27.04 13.61 8.36
C GLY A 170 25.77 14.20 7.74
N VAL A 171 25.36 13.69 6.58
CA VAL A 171 24.12 14.12 5.90
C VAL A 171 22.89 13.77 6.74
N LEU A 172 22.83 12.55 7.31
CA LEU A 172 21.72 12.16 8.20
C LEU A 172 21.66 13.03 9.46
N GLN A 173 22.82 13.44 10.00
CA GLN A 173 22.88 14.34 11.17
C GLN A 173 22.39 15.74 10.81
N GLU A 174 22.72 16.26 9.62
CA GLU A 174 22.22 17.56 9.14
C GLU A 174 20.69 17.52 8.97
N MET A 175 20.16 16.47 8.33
CA MET A 175 18.70 16.23 8.21
C MET A 175 18.03 16.10 9.56
N GLY A 176 18.61 15.35 10.49
CA GLY A 176 18.12 15.18 11.85
C GLY A 176 18.10 16.48 12.63
N SER A 177 19.12 17.33 12.47
CA SER A 177 19.18 18.66 13.10
C SER A 177 18.05 19.56 12.61
N TYR A 178 17.71 19.50 11.32
CA TYR A 178 16.53 20.19 10.79
C TYR A 178 15.24 19.60 11.39
N LEU A 179 15.07 18.28 11.39
CA LEU A 179 13.87 17.61 11.93
C LEU A 179 13.64 17.97 13.40
N ALA A 180 14.68 18.12 14.20
CA ALA A 180 14.59 18.55 15.59
C ALA A 180 14.01 19.99 15.75
N THR A 181 13.98 20.80 14.70
CA THR A 181 13.34 22.13 14.73
C THR A 181 11.83 22.08 14.45
N VAL A 182 11.30 20.94 13.98
CA VAL A 182 9.87 20.76 13.69
C VAL A 182 9.12 20.48 14.97
N ALA A 183 8.16 21.31 15.30
CA ALA A 183 7.49 21.29 16.62
C ALA A 183 6.77 19.96 16.92
N GLU A 184 6.28 19.26 15.92
CA GLU A 184 5.57 17.98 16.09
C GLU A 184 6.50 16.76 16.14
N VAL A 185 7.80 16.91 15.85
CA VAL A 185 8.79 15.84 15.99
C VAL A 185 9.19 15.72 17.44
N THR A 186 8.95 14.56 18.04
CA THR A 186 9.35 14.27 19.43
C THR A 186 10.77 13.77 19.52
N ASP A 187 11.15 12.91 18.62
CA ASP A 187 12.49 12.32 18.51
C ASP A 187 12.71 11.73 17.10
N TYR A 188 13.95 11.43 16.79
CA TYR A 188 14.32 10.72 15.57
C TYR A 188 15.51 9.78 15.84
N GLN A 189 15.64 8.77 15.01
CA GLN A 189 16.75 7.80 15.06
C GLN A 189 17.34 7.68 13.66
N ALA A 190 18.65 7.94 13.53
CA ALA A 190 19.37 7.87 12.27
C ALA A 190 20.19 6.58 12.18
N TYR A 191 20.14 5.92 11.06
CA TYR A 191 20.84 4.66 10.75
C TYR A 191 21.68 4.87 9.50
N ALA A 192 23.00 4.95 9.67
CA ALA A 192 23.94 5.10 8.57
C ALA A 192 24.54 3.74 8.18
N GLY A 193 24.57 3.44 6.89
CA GLY A 193 25.11 2.17 6.35
C GLY A 193 24.24 0.94 6.58
N THR A 194 23.10 1.12 7.19
CA THR A 194 22.14 0.06 7.49
C THR A 194 20.72 0.61 7.47
N SER A 195 19.74 -0.27 7.38
CA SER A 195 18.32 0.10 7.50
C SER A 195 17.92 0.38 8.95
N ALA A 196 16.83 1.13 9.14
CA ALA A 196 16.10 1.17 10.39
C ALA A 196 15.65 -0.25 10.81
N PRO A 197 15.38 -0.50 12.11
CA PRO A 197 14.75 -1.74 12.55
C PRO A 197 13.47 -2.02 11.77
N ILE A 198 13.14 -3.32 11.61
CA ILE A 198 11.99 -3.74 10.81
C ILE A 198 10.73 -3.05 11.34
N ASN A 199 10.17 -2.20 10.51
CA ASN A 199 8.88 -1.56 10.67
C ASN A 199 7.96 -1.96 9.49
N PHE A 200 6.74 -1.43 9.46
CA PHE A 200 5.80 -1.75 8.38
C PHE A 200 6.34 -1.35 7.00
N ASN A 201 6.90 -0.15 6.85
CA ASN A 201 7.49 0.32 5.60
C ASN A 201 8.69 -0.53 5.18
N GLY A 202 9.59 -0.83 6.12
CA GLY A 202 10.76 -1.65 5.88
C GLY A 202 10.41 -3.05 5.39
N LEU A 203 9.34 -3.64 5.93
CA LEU A 203 8.85 -4.94 5.50
C LEU A 203 8.22 -4.90 4.10
N VAL A 204 7.32 -3.95 3.85
CA VAL A 204 6.53 -3.85 2.62
C VAL A 204 7.38 -3.38 1.44
N ARG A 205 8.21 -2.35 1.66
CA ARG A 205 9.10 -1.77 0.64
C ARG A 205 10.46 -2.45 0.58
N GLN A 206 10.69 -3.49 1.39
CA GLN A 206 11.94 -4.25 1.51
C GLN A 206 13.15 -3.39 1.93
N TYR A 207 12.92 -2.27 2.60
CA TYR A 207 13.99 -1.39 3.06
C TYR A 207 14.91 -2.05 4.11
N SER A 208 14.41 -3.08 4.82
CA SER A 208 15.21 -3.90 5.75
C SER A 208 16.40 -4.62 5.10
N LEU A 209 16.42 -4.73 3.78
CA LEU A 209 17.53 -5.36 3.04
C LEU A 209 18.64 -4.36 2.67
N ARG A 210 18.46 -3.07 2.95
CA ARG A 210 19.39 -2.00 2.59
C ARG A 210 20.60 -2.04 3.54
N GLN A 211 21.76 -2.36 3.01
CA GLN A 211 23.04 -2.44 3.76
C GLN A 211 24.19 -2.04 2.85
N SER A 212 24.62 -0.79 2.92
CA SER A 212 25.81 -0.28 2.23
C SER A 212 26.19 1.08 2.81
N PRO A 213 27.46 1.47 2.84
CA PRO A 213 27.92 2.75 3.40
C PRO A 213 27.19 3.98 2.88
N GLU A 214 26.76 3.95 1.61
CA GLU A 214 26.05 5.04 0.95
C GLU A 214 24.54 5.11 1.27
N LEU A 215 24.00 4.16 2.04
CA LEU A 215 22.58 4.10 2.37
C LEU A 215 22.32 4.58 3.80
N GLY A 216 21.20 5.26 3.98
CA GLY A 216 20.81 5.72 5.30
C GLY A 216 19.29 5.81 5.47
N ASP A 217 18.84 5.68 6.71
CA ASP A 217 17.44 5.82 7.10
C ASP A 217 17.34 6.73 8.32
N ILE A 218 16.26 7.52 8.41
CA ILE A 218 15.87 8.22 9.64
C ILE A 218 14.44 7.82 9.97
N GLN A 219 14.25 7.20 11.10
CA GLN A 219 12.93 6.98 11.69
C GLN A 219 12.56 8.22 12.49
N VAL A 220 11.43 8.84 12.16
CA VAL A 220 10.95 10.07 12.80
C VAL A 220 9.68 9.75 13.57
N ASN A 221 9.65 10.09 14.87
CA ASN A 221 8.49 9.97 15.72
C ASN A 221 7.82 11.33 15.89
N LEU A 222 6.51 11.34 15.72
CA LEU A 222 5.68 12.54 15.86
C LEU A 222 4.89 12.49 17.16
N ALA A 223 4.58 13.66 17.71
CA ALA A 223 3.65 13.78 18.83
C ALA A 223 2.34 13.07 18.53
N ASP A 224 1.67 12.58 19.56
CA ASP A 224 0.38 11.90 19.43
C ASP A 224 -0.61 12.75 18.63
N LYS A 225 -1.41 12.12 17.79
CA LYS A 225 -2.37 12.79 16.90
C LYS A 225 -3.36 13.71 17.63
N HIS A 226 -3.61 13.46 18.91
CA HIS A 226 -4.48 14.30 19.74
C HIS A 226 -3.76 15.50 20.38
N GLN A 227 -2.42 15.54 20.29
CA GLN A 227 -1.57 16.61 20.83
C GLN A 227 -1.04 17.57 19.76
N ARG A 228 -1.35 17.33 18.47
CA ARG A 228 -0.92 18.14 17.34
C ARG A 228 -2.10 18.58 16.47
N SER A 229 -1.97 19.71 15.81
CA SER A 229 -3.01 20.25 14.91
C SER A 229 -2.85 19.73 13.49
N ARG A 230 -1.61 19.56 13.00
CA ARG A 230 -1.32 19.06 11.67
C ARG A 230 -1.37 17.54 11.62
N GLN A 231 -1.93 16.99 10.52
CA GLN A 231 -1.89 15.57 10.24
C GLN A 231 -0.50 15.12 9.80
N SER A 232 -0.18 13.83 9.93
CA SER A 232 1.14 13.28 9.52
C SER A 232 1.47 13.59 8.06
N HIS A 233 0.48 13.50 7.16
CA HIS A 233 0.66 13.84 5.75
C HIS A 233 1.01 15.32 5.54
N GLU A 234 0.36 16.25 6.25
CA GLU A 234 0.69 17.68 6.19
C GLU A 234 2.11 17.95 6.69
N ILE A 235 2.55 17.22 7.73
CA ILE A 235 3.91 17.32 8.24
C ILE A 235 4.91 16.75 7.21
N ALA A 236 4.63 15.59 6.63
CA ALA A 236 5.46 14.98 5.58
C ALA A 236 5.65 15.93 4.38
N LEU A 237 4.56 16.55 3.91
CA LEU A 237 4.61 17.58 2.86
C LEU A 237 5.44 18.80 3.26
N ALA A 238 5.34 19.24 4.51
CA ALA A 238 6.05 20.41 5.00
C ALA A 238 7.57 20.19 5.17
N VAL A 239 7.98 19.00 5.62
CA VAL A 239 9.39 18.67 5.83
C VAL A 239 10.12 18.28 4.54
N ARG A 240 9.39 17.83 3.51
CA ARG A 240 9.96 17.39 2.23
C ARG A 240 10.86 18.44 1.56
N PRO A 241 10.42 19.69 1.27
CA PRO A 241 11.25 20.66 0.53
C PRO A 241 12.58 21.02 1.22
N PRO A 242 12.66 21.26 2.55
CA PRO A 242 13.93 21.49 3.22
C PRO A 242 14.86 20.26 3.19
N LEU A 243 14.31 19.04 3.40
CA LEU A 243 15.10 17.81 3.34
C LEU A 243 15.62 17.54 1.93
N GLU A 244 14.82 17.80 0.89
CA GLU A 244 15.25 17.71 -0.51
C GLU A 244 16.34 18.74 -0.85
N ALA A 245 16.33 19.91 -0.22
CA ALA A 245 17.39 20.89 -0.40
C ALA A 245 18.72 20.38 0.19
N ILE A 246 18.71 19.79 1.37
CA ILE A 246 19.88 19.13 1.98
C ILE A 246 20.36 17.98 1.08
N ALA A 247 19.45 17.08 0.68
CA ALA A 247 19.77 15.96 -0.19
C ALA A 247 20.43 16.39 -1.49
N ARG A 248 19.87 17.39 -2.17
CA ARG A 248 20.43 17.94 -3.42
C ARG A 248 21.81 18.55 -3.23
N HIS A 249 22.08 19.20 -2.09
CA HIS A 249 23.40 19.77 -1.79
C HIS A 249 24.48 18.69 -1.74
N HIS A 250 24.13 17.49 -1.25
CA HIS A 250 25.03 16.34 -1.14
C HIS A 250 24.92 15.35 -2.31
N GLY A 251 24.10 15.64 -3.33
CA GLY A 251 23.87 14.74 -4.47
C GLY A 251 23.09 13.48 -4.11
N ALA A 252 22.42 13.46 -2.96
CA ALA A 252 21.64 12.32 -2.47
C ALA A 252 20.25 12.28 -3.09
N SER A 253 19.69 11.08 -3.22
CA SER A 253 18.27 10.84 -3.44
C SER A 253 17.56 10.71 -2.08
N LEU A 254 16.42 11.37 -1.95
CA LEU A 254 15.62 11.39 -0.72
C LEU A 254 14.21 10.83 -0.99
N LYS A 255 13.71 10.06 -0.03
CA LYS A 255 12.30 9.65 0.00
C LYS A 255 11.70 9.97 1.37
N VAL A 256 10.54 10.61 1.40
CA VAL A 256 9.77 10.83 2.63
C VAL A 256 8.60 9.86 2.62
N VAL A 257 8.74 8.81 3.39
CA VAL A 257 7.86 7.63 3.35
C VAL A 257 6.89 7.66 4.52
N GLU A 258 5.61 7.68 4.21
CA GLU A 258 4.53 7.53 5.17
C GLU A 258 4.07 6.07 5.25
N VAL A 259 3.46 5.69 6.38
CA VAL A 259 2.84 4.37 6.50
C VAL A 259 1.62 4.33 5.58
N PRO A 260 1.58 3.43 4.59
CA PRO A 260 0.47 3.38 3.66
C PRO A 260 -0.84 3.02 4.36
N PRO A 261 -1.95 3.66 3.97
CA PRO A 261 -3.26 3.32 4.49
C PRO A 261 -3.75 2.02 3.83
N GLY A 262 -3.86 0.93 4.58
CA GLY A 262 -4.47 -0.30 4.08
C GLY A 262 -3.46 -1.34 3.56
N PRO A 263 -3.74 -2.02 2.42
CA PRO A 263 -2.94 -3.16 2.00
C PRO A 263 -1.51 -2.79 1.67
N PRO A 264 -0.57 -3.71 1.99
CA PRO A 264 0.85 -3.47 1.79
C PRO A 264 1.21 -3.52 0.29
N VAL A 265 1.42 -2.37 -0.32
CA VAL A 265 1.93 -2.23 -1.69
C VAL A 265 3.36 -1.68 -1.69
N GLN A 266 4.16 -2.10 -2.66
CA GLN A 266 5.56 -1.66 -2.77
C GLN A 266 5.68 -0.12 -2.91
N ALA A 267 4.81 0.46 -3.72
CA ALA A 267 4.62 1.89 -3.86
C ALA A 267 3.19 2.16 -4.39
N PRO A 268 2.64 3.37 -4.23
CA PRO A 268 1.34 3.72 -4.78
C PRO A 268 1.28 3.56 -6.31
N ILE A 269 2.33 3.97 -7.02
CA ILE A 269 2.45 3.79 -8.48
C ILE A 269 3.64 2.87 -8.75
N VAL A 270 3.38 1.76 -9.40
CA VAL A 270 4.39 0.79 -9.82
C VAL A 270 4.21 0.49 -11.30
N ALA A 271 5.30 0.57 -12.05
CA ALA A 271 5.38 0.06 -13.41
C ALA A 271 6.42 -1.07 -13.47
N GLU A 272 5.96 -2.26 -13.79
CA GLU A 272 6.78 -3.45 -14.03
C GLU A 272 7.23 -3.45 -15.48
N VAL A 273 8.52 -3.45 -15.74
CA VAL A 273 9.08 -3.47 -17.10
C VAL A 273 9.52 -4.88 -17.45
N TYR A 274 8.99 -5.40 -18.53
CA TYR A 274 9.29 -6.71 -19.11
C TYR A 274 9.92 -6.55 -20.49
N GLY A 275 10.69 -7.55 -20.94
CA GLY A 275 11.30 -7.50 -22.28
C GLY A 275 12.24 -8.66 -22.56
N PRO A 276 12.71 -8.79 -23.81
CA PRO A 276 13.51 -9.93 -24.27
C PRO A 276 14.89 -10.05 -23.62
N ASP A 277 15.44 -8.94 -23.13
CA ASP A 277 16.73 -8.92 -22.45
C ASP A 277 16.75 -7.88 -21.31
N TYR A 278 17.56 -8.16 -20.29
CA TYR A 278 17.60 -7.33 -19.07
C TYR A 278 18.22 -5.95 -19.33
N ALA A 279 19.18 -5.83 -20.23
CA ALA A 279 19.80 -4.55 -20.57
C ALA A 279 18.80 -3.59 -21.22
N GLY A 280 17.97 -4.11 -22.13
CA GLY A 280 16.90 -3.35 -22.74
C GLY A 280 15.79 -3.00 -21.75
N GLN A 281 15.44 -3.90 -20.81
CA GLN A 281 14.52 -3.57 -19.71
C GLN A 281 15.05 -2.40 -18.87
N ILE A 282 16.35 -2.37 -18.53
CA ILE A 282 16.99 -1.26 -17.83
C ILE A 282 16.88 0.04 -18.64
N ALA A 283 17.16 -0.01 -19.95
CA ALA A 283 17.08 1.19 -20.79
C ALA A 283 15.65 1.77 -20.88
N VAL A 284 14.64 0.89 -20.99
CA VAL A 284 13.23 1.29 -20.96
C VAL A 284 12.86 1.85 -19.59
N ALA A 285 13.27 1.21 -18.49
CA ALA A 285 12.99 1.65 -17.13
C ALA A 285 13.64 3.01 -16.79
N GLN A 286 14.86 3.27 -17.28
CA GLN A 286 15.52 4.57 -17.12
C GLN A 286 14.75 5.70 -17.81
N LYS A 287 14.25 5.44 -19.03
CA LYS A 287 13.39 6.41 -19.74
C LYS A 287 12.09 6.63 -19.00
N LEU A 288 11.45 5.54 -18.56
CA LEU A 288 10.22 5.58 -17.79
C LEU A 288 10.40 6.35 -16.47
N ARG A 289 11.52 6.12 -15.76
CA ARG A 289 11.88 6.88 -14.55
C ARG A 289 11.96 8.37 -14.82
N ALA A 290 12.54 8.77 -15.95
CA ALA A 290 12.59 10.19 -16.35
C ALA A 290 11.18 10.77 -16.61
N ASP A 291 10.29 10.00 -17.24
CA ASP A 291 8.90 10.40 -17.46
C ASP A 291 8.10 10.48 -16.14
N PHE A 292 8.37 9.62 -15.15
CA PHE A 292 7.85 9.72 -13.78
C PHE A 292 8.30 11.00 -13.09
N ILE A 293 9.60 11.31 -13.12
CA ILE A 293 10.16 12.53 -12.52
C ILE A 293 9.60 13.80 -13.17
N ALA A 294 9.29 13.75 -14.46
CA ALA A 294 8.73 14.89 -15.20
C ALA A 294 7.22 15.06 -14.99
N ALA A 295 6.53 14.07 -14.40
CA ALA A 295 5.10 14.12 -14.16
C ALA A 295 4.82 14.96 -12.89
N PRO A 296 3.81 15.86 -12.91
CA PRO A 296 3.49 16.68 -11.75
C PRO A 296 2.95 15.83 -10.60
N ASP A 297 3.20 16.27 -9.37
CA ASP A 297 2.73 15.67 -8.13
C ASP A 297 3.28 14.25 -7.86
N ILE A 298 4.20 13.73 -8.69
CA ILE A 298 4.89 12.46 -8.48
C ILE A 298 6.24 12.71 -7.82
N VAL A 299 6.48 12.06 -6.71
CA VAL A 299 7.66 12.19 -5.88
C VAL A 299 8.26 10.82 -5.57
N ASP A 300 9.41 10.78 -4.90
CA ASP A 300 10.08 9.56 -4.44
C ASP A 300 10.29 8.53 -5.56
N VAL A 301 10.54 9.03 -6.77
CA VAL A 301 10.70 8.20 -7.96
C VAL A 301 11.98 7.38 -7.86
N ASP A 302 11.84 6.07 -7.97
CA ASP A 302 12.94 5.13 -7.90
C ASP A 302 12.81 4.02 -8.96
N ALA A 303 13.87 3.26 -9.15
CA ALA A 303 13.86 2.08 -9.99
C ALA A 303 14.73 0.99 -9.35
N SER A 304 14.37 -0.27 -9.59
CA SER A 304 15.14 -1.43 -9.12
C SER A 304 16.39 -1.68 -9.98
N ILE A 305 17.16 -0.61 -10.21
CA ILE A 305 18.39 -0.60 -11.02
C ILE A 305 19.53 -0.18 -10.13
N ASP A 306 20.52 -1.03 -9.97
CA ASP A 306 21.75 -0.64 -9.27
C ASP A 306 22.51 0.41 -10.10
N GLU A 307 23.08 1.41 -9.45
CA GLU A 307 23.96 2.35 -10.12
C GLU A 307 25.21 1.63 -10.65
N ALA A 308 25.64 2.03 -11.83
CA ALA A 308 26.86 1.51 -12.42
C ALA A 308 28.06 1.90 -11.55
N ALA A 309 28.69 0.91 -10.93
CA ALA A 309 29.86 1.11 -10.09
C ALA A 309 31.04 0.26 -10.61
N PRO A 310 32.28 0.75 -10.51
CA PRO A 310 33.43 -0.08 -10.81
C PRO A 310 33.63 -1.14 -9.71
N LYS A 311 33.91 -2.36 -10.12
CA LYS A 311 34.27 -3.48 -9.25
C LYS A 311 35.72 -3.84 -9.51
N LEU A 312 36.52 -3.92 -8.46
CA LEU A 312 37.88 -4.47 -8.55
C LEU A 312 37.85 -5.95 -8.21
N ARG A 313 38.17 -6.80 -9.20
CA ARG A 313 38.31 -8.24 -9.00
C ARG A 313 39.78 -8.56 -8.84
N LEU A 314 40.15 -9.07 -7.66
CA LEU A 314 41.51 -9.57 -7.41
C LEU A 314 41.60 -11.04 -7.86
N ARG A 315 42.36 -11.30 -8.91
CA ARG A 315 42.54 -12.64 -9.49
C ARG A 315 43.91 -13.19 -9.15
N VAL A 316 43.90 -14.34 -8.51
CA VAL A 316 45.17 -15.05 -8.18
C VAL A 316 45.74 -15.73 -9.42
N ASP A 317 47.04 -15.50 -9.70
CA ASP A 317 47.80 -16.30 -10.64
C ASP A 317 48.16 -17.64 -9.99
N ARG A 318 47.31 -18.62 -10.26
CA ARG A 318 47.47 -19.97 -9.65
C ARG A 318 48.72 -20.66 -10.08
N ALA A 319 49.17 -20.47 -11.32
CA ALA A 319 50.39 -21.10 -11.84
C ALA A 319 51.62 -20.51 -11.14
N LYS A 320 51.71 -19.18 -11.05
CA LYS A 320 52.81 -18.49 -10.37
C LYS A 320 52.81 -18.76 -8.86
N ALA A 321 51.65 -18.80 -8.22
CA ALA A 321 51.52 -19.13 -6.80
C ALA A 321 52.04 -20.56 -6.51
N ALA A 322 51.66 -21.53 -7.33
CA ALA A 322 52.15 -22.90 -7.21
C ALA A 322 53.68 -23.00 -7.42
N LEU A 323 54.21 -22.32 -8.44
CA LEU A 323 55.63 -22.27 -8.71
C LEU A 323 56.43 -21.67 -7.54
N MET A 324 55.87 -20.64 -6.90
CA MET A 324 56.49 -19.98 -5.73
C MET A 324 56.19 -20.68 -4.41
N GLY A 325 55.47 -21.79 -4.42
CA GLY A 325 55.13 -22.57 -3.23
C GLY A 325 54.20 -21.86 -2.26
N VAL A 326 53.27 -21.00 -2.77
CA VAL A 326 52.27 -20.27 -1.97
C VAL A 326 50.89 -20.89 -2.17
N ALA A 327 50.23 -21.26 -1.08
CA ALA A 327 48.87 -21.77 -1.14
C ALA A 327 47.89 -20.66 -1.48
N GLN A 328 46.90 -20.95 -2.33
CA GLN A 328 45.85 -19.97 -2.69
C GLN A 328 45.09 -19.51 -1.46
N GLY A 329 44.88 -20.38 -0.46
CA GLY A 329 44.20 -20.03 0.80
C GLY A 329 44.91 -18.92 1.56
N ASP A 330 46.27 -18.96 1.63
CA ASP A 330 47.04 -17.94 2.33
C ASP A 330 46.99 -16.58 1.63
N ILE A 331 46.94 -16.58 0.28
CA ILE A 331 46.75 -15.36 -0.51
C ILE A 331 45.39 -14.73 -0.21
N VAL A 332 44.31 -15.54 -0.23
CA VAL A 332 42.96 -15.07 0.06
C VAL A 332 42.81 -14.59 1.50
N ALA A 333 43.43 -15.31 2.46
CA ALA A 333 43.43 -14.90 3.88
C ALA A 333 44.13 -13.55 4.06
N ALA A 334 45.31 -13.35 3.46
CA ALA A 334 46.05 -12.09 3.53
C ALA A 334 45.23 -10.91 2.94
N ILE A 335 44.57 -11.12 1.81
CA ILE A 335 43.68 -10.12 1.18
C ILE A 335 42.50 -9.80 2.10
N ARG A 336 41.85 -10.82 2.67
CA ARG A 336 40.70 -10.66 3.58
C ARG A 336 41.09 -9.89 4.83
N ILE A 337 42.22 -10.24 5.46
CA ILE A 337 42.74 -9.54 6.64
C ILE A 337 43.02 -8.07 6.31
N GLY A 338 43.67 -7.81 5.15
CA GLY A 338 43.97 -6.45 4.73
C GLY A 338 42.74 -5.58 4.46
N LEU A 339 41.70 -6.13 3.85
CA LEU A 339 40.50 -5.38 3.47
C LEU A 339 39.45 -5.29 4.60
N ALA A 340 39.11 -6.44 5.18
CA ALA A 340 38.02 -6.54 6.14
C ALA A 340 38.47 -6.67 7.59
N GLY A 341 39.73 -6.97 7.81
CA GLY A 341 40.26 -7.39 9.12
C GLY A 341 39.82 -8.81 9.48
N GLU A 342 40.46 -9.36 10.51
CA GLU A 342 40.15 -10.68 11.07
C GLU A 342 40.24 -10.66 12.59
N ASP A 343 39.26 -11.26 13.24
CA ASP A 343 39.26 -11.46 14.69
C ASP A 343 40.08 -12.72 14.99
N VAL A 344 41.33 -12.53 15.41
CA VAL A 344 42.32 -13.61 15.53
C VAL A 344 42.21 -14.37 16.85
N THR A 345 41.75 -13.72 17.91
CA THR A 345 41.56 -14.34 19.24
C THR A 345 40.69 -13.44 20.10
N PRO A 346 39.91 -13.97 21.04
CA PRO A 346 39.23 -13.14 22.03
C PRO A 346 40.22 -12.67 23.12
N LEU A 347 39.98 -11.45 23.61
CA LEU A 347 40.58 -10.99 24.86
C LEU A 347 39.77 -11.60 26.03
N HIS A 348 40.50 -12.32 26.91
CA HIS A 348 39.86 -12.92 28.10
C HIS A 348 39.70 -11.87 29.20
N GLU A 349 38.58 -11.17 29.17
CA GLU A 349 38.22 -10.17 30.15
C GLU A 349 37.13 -10.72 31.09
N SER A 350 37.42 -10.72 32.42
CA SER A 350 36.45 -11.16 33.42
C SER A 350 35.31 -10.11 33.55
N GLY A 351 34.07 -10.49 33.26
CA GLY A 351 32.91 -9.64 33.35
C GLY A 351 32.36 -9.07 32.04
N ALA A 352 33.03 -9.31 30.93
CA ALA A 352 32.50 -8.98 29.61
C ALA A 352 31.28 -9.87 29.30
N LYS A 353 30.15 -9.27 28.92
CA LYS A 353 28.94 -9.99 28.52
C LYS A 353 29.13 -10.72 27.18
N TYR A 354 29.92 -10.17 26.31
CA TYR A 354 30.24 -10.69 24.97
C TYR A 354 31.73 -10.78 24.80
N GLU A 355 32.18 -11.66 23.90
CA GLU A 355 33.61 -11.76 23.53
C GLU A 355 34.11 -10.41 22.99
N VAL A 356 35.26 -9.97 23.48
CA VAL A 356 35.99 -8.81 22.97
C VAL A 356 37.08 -9.31 22.03
N PRO A 357 36.92 -9.17 20.70
CA PRO A 357 37.88 -9.73 19.74
C PRO A 357 39.16 -8.89 19.66
N VAL A 358 40.30 -9.54 19.52
CA VAL A 358 41.52 -8.91 19.06
C VAL A 358 41.53 -8.92 17.54
N ARG A 359 41.26 -7.76 16.95
CA ARG A 359 41.10 -7.61 15.50
C ARG A 359 42.38 -7.11 14.86
N VAL A 360 42.84 -7.82 13.81
CA VAL A 360 43.96 -7.42 12.99
C VAL A 360 43.45 -6.90 11.65
N SER A 361 43.80 -5.66 11.30
CA SER A 361 43.40 -5.04 10.04
C SER A 361 44.47 -4.03 9.58
N LEU A 362 44.45 -3.65 8.30
CA LEU A 362 45.18 -2.46 7.87
C LEU A 362 44.48 -1.20 8.38
N PRO A 363 45.25 -0.12 8.65
CA PRO A 363 44.64 1.18 8.89
C PRO A 363 43.74 1.59 7.69
N PRO A 364 42.64 2.33 7.91
CA PRO A 364 41.70 2.71 6.84
C PRO A 364 42.36 3.39 5.64
N GLU A 365 43.35 4.24 5.87
CA GLU A 365 44.08 4.96 4.81
C GLU A 365 44.91 4.02 3.92
N GLN A 366 45.29 2.84 4.44
CA GLN A 366 46.01 1.82 3.70
C GLN A 366 45.09 0.79 3.10
N ALA A 367 44.04 0.39 3.81
CA ALA A 367 43.02 -0.56 3.33
C ALA A 367 42.28 -0.05 2.08
N SER A 368 42.08 1.27 1.97
CA SER A 368 41.42 1.91 0.81
C SER A 368 42.27 1.94 -0.46
N ARG A 369 43.59 1.58 -0.38
CA ARG A 369 44.51 1.63 -1.52
C ARG A 369 44.91 0.22 -1.94
N VAL A 370 44.59 -0.12 -3.20
CA VAL A 370 44.96 -1.44 -3.77
C VAL A 370 46.46 -1.68 -3.73
N GLU A 371 47.26 -0.65 -3.96
CA GLU A 371 48.73 -0.73 -3.94
C GLU A 371 49.25 -1.08 -2.55
N SER A 372 48.63 -0.58 -1.48
CA SER A 372 49.00 -0.94 -0.10
C SER A 372 48.66 -2.41 0.20
N LEU A 373 47.49 -2.85 -0.25
CA LEU A 373 47.05 -4.24 -0.13
C LEU A 373 48.02 -5.18 -0.86
N LEU A 374 48.41 -4.87 -2.10
CA LEU A 374 49.31 -5.68 -2.91
C LEU A 374 50.74 -5.72 -2.38
N ARG A 375 51.14 -4.84 -1.46
CA ARG A 375 52.44 -4.88 -0.75
C ARG A 375 52.44 -5.88 0.41
N LEU A 376 51.29 -6.35 0.87
CA LEU A 376 51.23 -7.41 1.88
C LEU A 376 52.01 -8.64 1.38
N LYS A 377 52.68 -9.33 2.30
CA LYS A 377 53.49 -10.49 1.97
C LYS A 377 52.89 -11.75 2.56
N VAL A 378 52.89 -12.81 1.79
CA VAL A 378 52.50 -14.16 2.22
C VAL A 378 53.74 -15.06 2.29
N ARG A 379 53.73 -16.03 3.21
CA ARG A 379 54.83 -16.96 3.40
C ARG A 379 54.69 -18.13 2.44
N ALA A 380 55.70 -18.38 1.64
CA ALA A 380 55.83 -19.59 0.84
C ALA A 380 56.23 -20.80 1.68
N ALA A 381 56.02 -22.02 1.18
CA ALA A 381 56.43 -23.27 1.83
C ALA A 381 57.92 -23.32 2.15
N GLY A 382 58.77 -22.69 1.33
CA GLY A 382 60.21 -22.55 1.55
C GLY A 382 60.59 -21.48 2.57
N GLY A 383 59.64 -20.80 3.25
CA GLY A 383 59.88 -19.78 4.25
C GLY A 383 60.03 -18.35 3.72
N ASN A 384 60.16 -18.15 2.43
CA ASN A 384 60.33 -16.85 1.79
C ASN A 384 59.02 -16.03 1.87
N LEU A 385 59.13 -14.71 2.02
CA LEU A 385 58.00 -13.79 2.01
C LEU A 385 57.84 -13.20 0.61
N ILE A 386 56.69 -13.50 -0.03
CA ILE A 386 56.35 -13.08 -1.40
C ILE A 386 55.26 -12.02 -1.34
N PRO A 387 55.43 -10.83 -1.98
CA PRO A 387 54.42 -9.82 -2.00
C PRO A 387 53.21 -10.25 -2.87
N LEU A 388 52.00 -9.84 -2.47
CA LEU A 388 50.79 -10.15 -3.22
C LEU A 388 50.81 -9.61 -4.65
N SER A 389 51.54 -8.51 -4.91
CA SER A 389 51.73 -7.96 -6.26
C SER A 389 52.34 -8.94 -7.26
N GLU A 390 53.06 -9.95 -6.78
CA GLU A 390 53.63 -11.01 -7.64
C GLU A 390 52.62 -12.12 -7.94
N LEU A 391 51.55 -12.23 -7.15
CA LEU A 391 50.63 -13.36 -7.14
C LEU A 391 49.21 -13.00 -7.56
N VAL A 392 48.87 -11.70 -7.62
CA VAL A 392 47.50 -11.23 -7.80
C VAL A 392 47.44 -10.11 -8.84
N PHE A 393 46.46 -10.21 -9.74
CA PHE A 393 46.12 -9.18 -10.69
C PHE A 393 44.83 -8.47 -10.27
N ALA A 394 44.81 -7.15 -10.35
CA ALA A 394 43.60 -6.33 -10.14
C ALA A 394 42.93 -6.02 -11.49
N GLU A 395 41.77 -6.55 -11.72
CA GLU A 395 40.95 -6.30 -12.93
C GLU A 395 39.79 -5.36 -12.59
N LYS A 396 39.64 -4.29 -13.37
CA LYS A 396 38.46 -3.41 -13.28
C LYS A 396 37.31 -3.97 -14.11
N LEU A 397 36.19 -4.21 -13.47
CA LEU A 397 34.95 -4.71 -14.08
C LEU A 397 33.81 -3.77 -13.73
N ALA A 398 32.70 -3.87 -14.45
CA ALA A 398 31.44 -3.33 -13.98
C ALA A 398 30.85 -4.21 -12.87
N ARG A 399 30.23 -3.60 -11.86
CA ARG A 399 29.46 -4.32 -10.84
C ARG A 399 28.29 -5.04 -11.52
N GLU A 400 28.01 -6.25 -11.09
CA GLU A 400 26.84 -7.01 -11.55
C GLU A 400 25.57 -6.32 -11.08
N GLN A 401 24.56 -6.30 -11.96
CA GLN A 401 23.23 -5.80 -11.63
C GLN A 401 22.44 -6.86 -10.87
N THR A 402 21.64 -6.44 -9.90
CA THR A 402 20.65 -7.30 -9.27
C THR A 402 19.51 -7.56 -10.25
N VAL A 403 19.14 -8.81 -10.44
CA VAL A 403 18.03 -9.20 -11.31
C VAL A 403 16.83 -9.60 -10.46
N TYR A 404 15.79 -8.79 -10.49
CA TYR A 404 14.53 -9.10 -9.81
C TYR A 404 13.65 -9.99 -10.70
N HIS A 405 12.88 -10.85 -10.05
CA HIS A 405 11.91 -11.71 -10.73
C HIS A 405 10.54 -11.56 -10.07
N LYS A 406 9.49 -11.53 -10.88
CA LYS A 406 8.10 -11.65 -10.44
C LYS A 406 7.44 -12.76 -11.25
N ASP A 407 6.86 -13.72 -10.56
CA ASP A 407 6.23 -14.91 -11.17
C ASP A 407 7.16 -15.60 -12.18
N LEU A 408 8.42 -15.76 -11.79
CA LEU A 408 9.54 -16.36 -12.54
C LEU A 408 10.02 -15.55 -13.76
N LEU A 409 9.46 -14.39 -14.06
CA LEU A 409 9.90 -13.53 -15.15
C LEU A 409 10.85 -12.45 -14.63
N PRO A 410 11.98 -12.18 -15.33
CA PRO A 410 12.83 -11.04 -15.01
C PRO A 410 12.04 -9.73 -15.15
N VAL A 411 12.17 -8.84 -14.17
CA VAL A 411 11.43 -7.58 -14.12
C VAL A 411 12.30 -6.46 -13.61
N VAL A 412 12.11 -5.26 -14.15
CA VAL A 412 12.62 -4.00 -13.59
C VAL A 412 11.44 -3.16 -13.13
N TYR A 413 11.44 -2.78 -11.86
CA TYR A 413 10.41 -1.92 -11.28
C TYR A 413 10.79 -0.45 -11.46
N VAL A 414 9.81 0.38 -11.81
CA VAL A 414 9.86 1.83 -11.66
C VAL A 414 8.71 2.22 -10.75
N VAL A 415 9.03 2.90 -9.67
CA VAL A 415 8.08 3.23 -8.61
C VAL A 415 8.02 4.73 -8.39
N GLY A 416 6.89 5.20 -7.88
CA GLY A 416 6.70 6.58 -7.50
C GLY A 416 5.61 6.71 -6.44
N ASP A 417 5.69 7.78 -5.66
CA ASP A 417 4.70 8.15 -4.68
C ASP A 417 3.99 9.44 -5.13
N MET A 418 2.91 9.79 -4.46
CA MET A 418 2.14 11.00 -4.74
C MET A 418 2.28 12.01 -3.62
N ALA A 419 2.58 13.25 -3.97
CA ALA A 419 2.59 14.37 -3.02
C ALA A 419 2.17 15.66 -3.75
N GLY A 420 0.90 15.98 -3.74
CA GLY A 420 0.39 17.14 -4.46
C GLY A 420 -1.08 17.39 -4.23
N LYS A 421 -1.69 18.23 -5.07
CA LYS A 421 -3.10 18.60 -4.92
C LYS A 421 -4.08 17.45 -5.20
N LEU A 422 -3.76 16.57 -6.15
CA LEU A 422 -4.63 15.48 -6.55
C LEU A 422 -4.40 14.21 -5.75
N ASP A 423 -3.22 14.03 -5.21
CA ASP A 423 -2.79 12.99 -4.28
C ASP A 423 -3.52 11.64 -4.47
N SER A 424 -3.64 11.20 -5.72
CA SER A 424 -4.27 9.96 -6.12
C SER A 424 -3.41 9.23 -7.13
N PRO A 425 -2.93 8.02 -6.81
CA PRO A 425 -2.08 7.22 -7.69
C PRO A 425 -2.70 6.95 -9.06
N LEU A 426 -4.03 6.87 -9.11
CA LEU A 426 -4.77 6.64 -10.35
C LEU A 426 -4.54 7.78 -11.37
N TYR A 427 -4.65 9.03 -10.92
CA TYR A 427 -4.41 10.18 -11.80
C TYR A 427 -2.93 10.31 -12.15
N GLY A 428 -2.01 10.01 -11.21
CA GLY A 428 -0.57 9.95 -11.47
C GLY A 428 -0.23 8.92 -12.54
N MET A 429 -0.77 7.71 -12.43
CA MET A 429 -0.60 6.65 -13.42
C MET A 429 -1.07 7.09 -14.82
N PHE A 430 -2.26 7.69 -14.93
CA PHE A 430 -2.78 8.17 -16.23
C PHE A 430 -1.96 9.34 -16.79
N GLU A 431 -1.43 10.21 -15.94
CA GLU A 431 -0.55 11.30 -16.37
C GLU A 431 0.76 10.75 -16.95
N ILE A 432 1.41 9.81 -16.26
CA ILE A 432 2.61 9.12 -16.77
C ILE A 432 2.28 8.42 -18.08
N ARG A 433 1.17 7.68 -18.13
CA ARG A 433 0.71 6.97 -19.31
C ARG A 433 0.62 7.90 -20.53
N SER A 434 0.06 9.09 -20.36
CA SER A 434 -0.07 10.07 -21.45
C SER A 434 1.27 10.52 -22.01
N ARG A 435 2.35 10.43 -21.20
CA ARG A 435 3.70 10.83 -21.60
C ARG A 435 4.46 9.73 -22.33
N ILE A 436 4.19 8.47 -22.05
CA ILE A 436 4.96 7.31 -22.57
C ILE A 436 4.30 6.63 -23.76
N MET A 437 2.96 6.59 -23.80
CA MET A 437 2.24 5.87 -24.83
C MET A 437 2.33 6.53 -26.21
N GLY A 438 2.39 5.69 -27.25
CA GLY A 438 2.50 6.12 -28.65
C GLY A 438 3.88 6.64 -29.06
N LYS A 439 4.88 6.63 -28.17
CA LYS A 439 6.25 7.02 -28.49
C LYS A 439 7.06 5.78 -28.91
N PRO A 440 7.87 5.86 -29.99
CA PRO A 440 8.76 4.77 -30.37
C PRO A 440 9.83 4.55 -29.30
N LEU A 441 10.21 3.30 -29.08
CA LEU A 441 11.34 2.94 -28.24
C LEU A 441 12.67 3.16 -28.99
N ALA A 442 13.73 3.52 -28.26
CA ALA A 442 15.07 3.64 -28.82
C ALA A 442 15.60 2.32 -29.41
N GLN A 443 15.13 1.20 -28.86
CA GLN A 443 15.43 -0.16 -29.31
C GLN A 443 14.60 -0.60 -30.51
N GLY A 444 13.69 0.26 -30.99
CA GLY A 444 12.72 -0.06 -32.03
C GLY A 444 11.41 -0.64 -31.50
N GLY A 445 10.34 -0.50 -32.27
CA GLY A 445 9.01 -0.94 -31.87
C GLY A 445 8.27 0.03 -30.95
N SER A 446 7.14 -0.41 -30.42
CA SER A 446 6.30 0.32 -29.46
C SER A 446 6.29 -0.40 -28.11
N LEU A 447 6.13 0.38 -27.05
CA LEU A 447 5.98 -0.16 -25.71
C LEU A 447 4.59 -0.81 -25.55
N GLY A 448 4.54 -2.10 -25.21
CA GLY A 448 3.31 -2.80 -24.83
C GLY A 448 2.80 -2.30 -23.48
N GLU A 449 1.48 -2.32 -23.27
CA GLU A 449 0.87 -1.89 -22.02
C GLU A 449 -0.13 -2.92 -21.50
N TYR A 450 0.00 -3.25 -20.22
CA TYR A 450 -0.84 -4.22 -19.51
C TYR A 450 -1.33 -3.63 -18.19
N PHE A 451 -2.58 -3.90 -17.84
CA PHE A 451 -3.23 -3.35 -16.64
C PHE A 451 -3.60 -4.41 -15.60
N ILE A 452 -3.75 -5.65 -16.00
CA ILE A 452 -4.32 -6.71 -15.16
C ILE A 452 -3.35 -7.90 -15.03
N SER A 453 -2.98 -8.48 -16.14
CA SER A 453 -2.06 -9.62 -16.23
C SER A 453 -0.70 -9.19 -16.75
N GLN A 454 0.31 -9.99 -16.49
CA GLN A 454 1.59 -9.89 -17.18
C GLN A 454 1.43 -10.17 -18.68
N PRO A 455 2.40 -9.76 -19.53
CA PRO A 455 2.42 -10.15 -20.93
C PRO A 455 2.39 -11.68 -21.08
N ASP A 456 1.58 -12.19 -22.01
CA ASP A 456 1.52 -13.63 -22.29
C ASP A 456 2.89 -14.17 -22.77
N ASP A 457 3.62 -13.36 -23.54
CA ASP A 457 5.02 -13.58 -23.89
C ASP A 457 5.85 -12.35 -23.54
N ALA A 458 6.53 -12.42 -22.41
CA ALA A 458 7.39 -11.35 -21.90
C ALA A 458 8.65 -11.13 -22.77
N TYR A 459 8.97 -12.05 -23.67
CA TYR A 459 10.15 -11.98 -24.53
C TYR A 459 9.84 -11.49 -25.95
N ALA A 460 8.57 -11.34 -26.33
CA ALA A 460 8.17 -10.86 -27.66
C ALA A 460 8.52 -9.38 -27.91
N GLY A 461 8.60 -8.58 -26.87
CA GLY A 461 8.90 -7.16 -26.95
C GLY A 461 8.93 -6.49 -25.58
N TYR A 462 9.28 -5.20 -25.54
CA TYR A 462 9.25 -4.45 -24.28
C TYR A 462 7.83 -4.04 -23.93
N ALA A 463 7.46 -4.27 -22.68
CA ALA A 463 6.14 -3.99 -22.16
C ALA A 463 6.20 -3.47 -20.74
N ILE A 464 5.17 -2.72 -20.34
CA ILE A 464 4.92 -2.37 -18.95
C ILE A 464 3.62 -2.98 -18.48
N LYS A 465 3.59 -3.40 -17.21
CA LYS A 465 2.38 -3.71 -16.47
C LYS A 465 2.24 -2.75 -15.30
N TRP A 466 1.08 -2.15 -15.16
CA TRP A 466 0.76 -1.30 -14.02
C TRP A 466 0.43 -2.15 -12.79
N ASP A 467 0.99 -1.76 -11.64
CA ASP A 467 0.81 -2.43 -10.34
C ASP A 467 0.67 -1.39 -9.21
N GLY A 468 0.93 -1.76 -7.98
CA GLY A 468 0.74 -0.92 -6.81
C GLY A 468 -0.74 -0.76 -6.44
N GLU A 469 -1.18 0.46 -6.13
CA GLU A 469 -2.58 0.70 -5.78
C GLU A 469 -3.55 0.43 -6.93
N TRP A 470 -3.11 0.50 -8.19
CA TRP A 470 -3.94 0.15 -9.33
C TRP A 470 -4.41 -1.31 -9.27
N GLN A 471 -3.48 -2.24 -9.08
CA GLN A 471 -3.79 -3.67 -9.02
C GLN A 471 -4.78 -3.98 -7.91
N VAL A 472 -4.51 -3.44 -6.72
CA VAL A 472 -5.38 -3.62 -5.55
C VAL A 472 -6.76 -3.01 -5.78
N THR A 473 -6.81 -1.82 -6.38
CA THR A 473 -8.07 -1.15 -6.72
C THR A 473 -8.89 -2.00 -7.70
N TYR A 474 -8.27 -2.46 -8.78
CA TYR A 474 -8.93 -3.30 -9.78
C TYR A 474 -9.48 -4.59 -9.16
N GLU A 475 -8.65 -5.34 -8.43
CA GLU A 475 -9.06 -6.59 -7.78
C GLU A 475 -10.22 -6.37 -6.81
N THR A 476 -10.13 -5.31 -6.00
CA THR A 476 -11.17 -4.96 -5.02
C THR A 476 -12.50 -4.65 -5.71
N PHE A 477 -12.50 -3.78 -6.71
CA PHE A 477 -13.74 -3.41 -7.41
C PHE A 477 -14.33 -4.56 -8.21
N ARG A 478 -13.50 -5.40 -8.83
CA ARG A 478 -13.95 -6.62 -9.52
C ARG A 478 -14.66 -7.56 -8.54
N ASP A 479 -14.01 -7.88 -7.43
CA ASP A 479 -14.52 -8.84 -6.46
C ASP A 479 -15.74 -8.31 -5.71
N MET A 480 -15.73 -7.01 -5.34
CA MET A 480 -16.91 -6.35 -4.78
C MET A 480 -18.08 -6.32 -5.76
N GLY A 481 -17.82 -6.05 -7.04
CA GLY A 481 -18.84 -6.07 -8.08
C GLY A 481 -19.47 -7.45 -8.24
N LEU A 482 -18.66 -8.51 -8.25
CA LEU A 482 -19.13 -9.89 -8.28
C LEU A 482 -19.91 -10.24 -7.01
N ALA A 483 -19.39 -9.90 -5.83
CA ALA A 483 -20.04 -10.12 -4.56
C ALA A 483 -21.40 -9.40 -4.48
N TYR A 484 -21.46 -8.15 -4.94
CA TYR A 484 -22.69 -7.38 -5.01
C TYR A 484 -23.71 -8.03 -5.96
N GLY A 485 -23.28 -8.49 -7.13
CA GLY A 485 -24.12 -9.23 -8.06
C GLY A 485 -24.73 -10.49 -7.44
N VAL A 486 -23.93 -11.29 -6.73
CA VAL A 486 -24.42 -12.47 -5.97
C VAL A 486 -25.39 -12.04 -4.88
N GLY A 487 -25.09 -10.98 -4.13
CA GLY A 487 -25.97 -10.42 -3.10
C GLY A 487 -27.34 -10.00 -3.66
N LEU A 488 -27.37 -9.33 -4.81
CA LEU A 488 -28.62 -8.96 -5.49
C LEU A 488 -29.45 -10.19 -5.88
N ILE A 489 -28.83 -11.25 -6.38
CA ILE A 489 -29.52 -12.49 -6.72
C ILE A 489 -30.12 -13.13 -5.46
N LEU A 490 -29.36 -13.20 -4.36
CA LEU A 490 -29.84 -13.74 -3.10
C LEU A 490 -31.02 -12.93 -2.53
N ILE A 491 -30.91 -11.61 -2.54
CA ILE A 491 -32.02 -10.72 -2.12
C ILE A 491 -33.25 -10.96 -2.99
N TYR A 492 -33.08 -11.02 -4.31
CA TYR A 492 -34.17 -11.31 -5.23
C TYR A 492 -34.89 -12.61 -4.86
N LEU A 493 -34.14 -13.70 -4.65
CA LEU A 493 -34.69 -15.01 -4.29
C LEU A 493 -35.43 -14.98 -2.95
N LEU A 494 -34.87 -14.30 -1.93
CA LEU A 494 -35.50 -14.16 -0.62
C LEU A 494 -36.83 -13.40 -0.72
N VAL A 495 -36.86 -12.33 -1.50
CA VAL A 495 -38.07 -11.51 -1.69
C VAL A 495 -39.10 -12.27 -2.53
N VAL A 496 -38.68 -13.05 -3.57
CA VAL A 496 -39.58 -13.96 -4.31
C VAL A 496 -40.24 -14.95 -3.37
N ALA A 497 -39.46 -15.59 -2.49
CA ALA A 497 -39.99 -16.56 -1.53
C ALA A 497 -41.03 -15.96 -0.59
N GLN A 498 -40.82 -14.73 -0.13
CA GLN A 498 -41.73 -14.04 0.76
C GLN A 498 -43.02 -13.60 0.06
N PHE A 499 -42.91 -12.95 -1.10
CA PHE A 499 -44.07 -12.37 -1.80
C PHE A 499 -44.72 -13.34 -2.78
N LYS A 500 -44.15 -14.50 -3.02
CA LYS A 500 -44.61 -15.50 -4.00
C LYS A 500 -44.88 -14.90 -5.39
N SER A 501 -44.07 -13.93 -5.78
CA SER A 501 -44.19 -13.17 -7.01
C SER A 501 -42.80 -12.86 -7.58
N TYR A 502 -42.62 -13.03 -8.88
CA TYR A 502 -41.38 -12.68 -9.58
C TYR A 502 -41.27 -11.19 -9.93
N LEU A 503 -42.41 -10.46 -9.99
CA LEU A 503 -42.43 -9.05 -10.39
C LEU A 503 -42.19 -8.09 -9.21
N VAL A 504 -42.74 -8.44 -8.04
CA VAL A 504 -42.65 -7.59 -6.84
C VAL A 504 -41.20 -7.33 -6.42
N PRO A 505 -40.31 -8.33 -6.40
CA PRO A 505 -38.89 -8.10 -6.10
C PRO A 505 -38.22 -7.11 -7.04
N LEU A 506 -38.48 -7.18 -8.35
CA LEU A 506 -37.91 -6.25 -9.34
C LEU A 506 -38.35 -4.80 -9.09
N ILE A 507 -39.59 -4.59 -8.68
CA ILE A 507 -40.12 -3.25 -8.31
C ILE A 507 -39.39 -2.74 -7.05
N ILE A 508 -39.22 -3.62 -6.03
CA ILE A 508 -38.56 -3.27 -4.77
C ILE A 508 -37.07 -2.98 -5.00
N MET A 509 -36.42 -3.73 -5.88
CA MET A 509 -34.99 -3.59 -6.16
C MET A 509 -34.67 -2.48 -7.18
N ALA A 510 -35.66 -1.99 -7.94
CA ALA A 510 -35.43 -0.95 -8.95
C ALA A 510 -34.74 0.35 -8.42
N PRO A 511 -34.96 0.80 -7.17
CA PRO A 511 -34.25 1.94 -6.61
C PRO A 511 -32.79 1.66 -6.21
N ILE A 512 -32.35 0.40 -6.07
CA ILE A 512 -31.01 0.06 -5.57
C ILE A 512 -29.88 0.76 -6.36
N PRO A 513 -29.91 0.87 -7.71
CA PRO A 513 -28.86 1.58 -8.44
C PRO A 513 -28.82 3.09 -8.17
N LEU A 514 -29.81 3.65 -7.44
CA LEU A 514 -29.90 5.07 -7.09
C LEU A 514 -29.36 5.36 -5.69
N THR A 515 -29.02 4.34 -4.94
CA THR A 515 -28.44 4.43 -3.59
C THR A 515 -26.93 4.20 -3.59
#